data_adf78e456e90b6a326d0f4ebe3668feb
#
_entry.id   adf78e456e90b6a326d0f4ebe3668feb
#
_cell.length_a   1.000
_cell.length_b   1.000
_cell.length_c   1.000
_cell.angle_alpha   90.00
_cell.angle_beta   90.00
_cell.angle_gamma   90.00
#
_symmetry.space_group_name_H-M   'P 1'
#
loop_
_entity.id
_entity.type
_entity.pdbx_description
1 polymer ?
#
loop_
_entity_poly.entity_id
_entity_poly.type
_entity_poly.pdbx_seq_one_letter_code
_entity_poly.pdbx_strand_id
1 'polypeptide(L)'
;MKVAIFGKSFSDDGVVYLQQLIDKLKSVNCPLMVYEPYLRKIENKVVIKCPITTFKSHEELKAGADILFSIGGDGTLLDTLTLVRDSNIPILG
;
A
#
# COMPACT_ATOMS: atom_id res chain seq x y z
N MET A 1 -12.06 -4.09 7.65
CA MET A 1 -11.30 -4.30 6.40
C MET A 1 -9.89 -3.74 6.57
N LYS A 2 -8.90 -4.50 6.19
CA LYS A 2 -7.49 -4.05 6.22
C LYS A 2 -7.00 -3.78 4.81
N VAL A 3 -6.42 -2.60 4.60
CA VAL A 3 -5.95 -2.14 3.29
C VAL A 3 -4.43 -2.21 3.25
N ALA A 4 -3.89 -2.79 2.17
CA ALA A 4 -2.45 -2.82 1.95
C ALA A 4 -2.07 -1.83 0.85
N ILE A 5 -0.90 -1.25 0.97
CA ILE A 5 -0.34 -0.34 -0.04
C ILE A 5 1.01 -0.89 -0.48
N PHE A 6 1.17 -1.00 -1.80
CA PHE A 6 2.41 -1.42 -2.41
C PHE A 6 2.88 -0.39 -3.43
N GLY A 7 4.16 -0.10 -3.44
CA GLY A 7 4.76 0.79 -4.42
C GLY A 7 6.26 0.56 -4.47
N LYS A 8 6.90 1.08 -5.53
CA LYS A 8 8.35 0.97 -5.72
C LYS A 8 9.02 2.33 -5.71
N SER A 9 8.32 3.35 -6.21
CA SER A 9 8.84 4.70 -6.29
C SER A 9 7.68 5.69 -6.15
N PHE A 10 8.01 6.96 -6.03
CA PHE A 10 6.98 7.99 -5.94
C PHE A 10 7.42 9.20 -6.77
N SER A 11 6.42 9.97 -7.24
CA SER A 11 6.60 11.28 -7.82
C SER A 11 5.91 12.30 -6.90
N ASP A 12 6.12 13.59 -7.16
CA ASP A 12 5.47 14.63 -6.35
C ASP A 12 3.94 14.49 -6.41
N ASP A 13 3.39 14.23 -7.58
CA ASP A 13 1.94 14.01 -7.73
C ASP A 13 1.49 12.75 -7.02
N GLY A 14 2.30 11.70 -7.09
CA GLY A 14 2.01 10.45 -6.40
C GLY A 14 2.00 10.58 -4.90
N VAL A 15 2.90 11.42 -4.35
CA VAL A 15 2.93 11.69 -2.91
C VAL A 15 1.65 12.38 -2.46
N VAL A 16 1.16 13.36 -3.22
CA VAL A 16 -0.10 14.04 -2.90
C VAL A 16 -1.26 13.05 -2.89
N TYR A 17 -1.36 12.23 -3.92
CA TYR A 17 -2.39 11.20 -3.99
C TYR A 17 -2.31 10.23 -2.81
N LEU A 18 -1.11 9.78 -2.49
CA LEU A 18 -0.88 8.84 -1.39
C LEU A 18 -1.30 9.45 -0.05
N GLN A 19 -0.97 10.74 0.17
CA GLN A 19 -1.38 11.42 1.40
C GLN A 19 -2.90 11.49 1.50
N GLN A 20 -3.59 11.80 0.40
CA GLN A 20 -5.05 11.84 0.37
C GLN A 20 -5.64 10.47 0.69
N LEU A 21 -5.06 9.42 0.13
CA LEU A 21 -5.51 8.05 0.39
C LEU A 21 -5.35 7.68 1.87
N ILE A 22 -4.20 7.97 2.45
CA ILE A 22 -3.92 7.68 3.85
C ILE A 22 -4.90 8.45 4.75
N ASP A 23 -5.12 9.73 4.47
CA ASP A 23 -6.05 10.55 5.25
C ASP A 23 -7.48 10.01 5.17
N LYS A 24 -7.89 9.58 3.99
CA LYS A 24 -9.23 9.00 3.80
C LYS A 24 -9.38 7.70 4.58
N LEU A 25 -8.38 6.83 4.53
CA LEU A 25 -8.41 5.57 5.26
C LEU A 25 -8.47 5.81 6.77
N LYS A 26 -7.73 6.81 7.24
CA LYS A 26 -7.79 7.19 8.64
C LYS A 26 -9.18 7.67 9.03
N SER A 27 -9.82 8.46 8.17
CA SER A 27 -11.15 9.02 8.47
C SER A 27 -12.22 7.95 8.64
N VAL A 28 -12.03 6.79 8.04
CA VAL A 28 -12.96 5.65 8.16
C VAL A 28 -12.44 4.57 9.10
N ASN A 29 -11.39 4.87 9.86
CA ASN A 29 -10.77 3.94 10.82
C ASN A 29 -10.35 2.62 10.19
N CYS A 30 -9.79 2.68 8.99
CA CYS A 30 -9.36 1.49 8.25
C CYS A 30 -7.91 1.15 8.59
N PRO A 31 -7.62 -0.04 9.14
CA PRO A 31 -6.24 -0.45 9.41
C PRO A 31 -5.43 -0.47 8.11
N LEU A 32 -4.16 -0.10 8.20
CA LEU A 32 -3.29 0.08 7.05
C LEU A 32 -2.07 -0.82 7.15
N MET A 33 -1.72 -1.47 6.05
CA MET A 33 -0.52 -2.28 5.93
C MET A 33 0.29 -1.74 4.74
N VAL A 34 1.58 -1.48 4.93
CA VAL A 34 2.42 -0.87 3.89
C VAL A 34 3.61 -1.77 3.59
N TYR A 35 3.92 -1.93 2.30
CA TYR A 35 5.11 -2.64 1.88
C TYR A 35 6.34 -1.95 2.47
N GLU A 36 7.13 -2.68 3.26
CA GLU A 36 8.18 -2.06 4.07
C GLU A 36 9.20 -1.25 3.26
N PRO A 37 9.75 -1.76 2.14
CA PRO A 37 10.69 -0.96 1.36
C PRO A 37 10.08 0.33 0.82
N TYR A 38 8.79 0.32 0.51
CA TYR A 38 8.09 1.51 0.06
C TYR A 38 7.86 2.49 1.20
N LEU A 39 7.52 1.98 2.38
CA LEU A 39 7.34 2.82 3.57
C LEU A 39 8.60 3.62 3.87
N ARG A 40 9.76 2.99 3.77
CA ARG A 40 11.03 3.68 4.02
C ARG A 40 11.27 4.83 3.05
N LYS A 41 10.74 4.73 1.83
CA LYS A 41 10.87 5.79 0.84
C LYS A 41 9.91 6.96 1.09
N ILE A 42 8.74 6.69 1.64
CA ILE A 42 7.68 7.68 1.76
C ILE A 42 7.53 8.25 3.17
N GLU A 43 8.13 7.63 4.18
CA GLU A 43 7.90 8.02 5.58
C GLU A 43 8.28 9.48 5.87
N ASN A 44 9.22 10.03 5.11
CA ASN A 44 9.62 11.43 5.23
C ASN A 44 8.83 12.35 4.28
N LYS A 45 7.93 11.80 3.48
CA LYS A 45 7.18 12.56 2.48
C LYS A 45 5.69 12.67 2.82
N VAL A 46 5.18 11.73 3.60
CA VAL A 46 3.77 11.71 3.99
C VAL A 46 3.67 11.64 5.51
N VAL A 47 2.54 12.11 6.02
CA VAL A 47 2.24 12.04 7.45
C VAL A 47 1.24 10.90 7.64
N ILE A 48 1.63 9.90 8.44
CA ILE A 48 0.77 8.76 8.73
C ILE A 48 0.37 8.83 10.20
N LYS A 49 -0.90 9.11 10.44
CA LYS A 49 -1.44 9.30 11.79
C LYS A 49 -2.31 8.15 12.27
N CYS A 50 -2.38 7.08 11.50
CA CYS A 50 -3.13 5.89 11.89
C CYS A 50 -2.18 4.74 12.23
N PRO A 51 -2.63 3.73 12.99
CA PRO A 51 -1.81 2.55 13.21
C PRO A 51 -1.50 1.86 11.89
N ILE A 52 -0.24 1.49 11.69
CA ILE A 52 0.17 0.78 10.49
C ILE A 52 0.96 -0.46 10.86
N THR A 53 0.90 -1.46 9.97
CA THR A 53 1.78 -2.61 10.00
C THR A 53 2.53 -2.64 8.69
N THR A 54 3.56 -3.47 8.60
CA THR A 54 4.34 -3.59 7.37
C THR A 54 4.30 -5.03 6.87
N PHE A 55 4.60 -5.20 5.59
CA PHE A 55 4.76 -6.53 5.02
C PHE A 55 5.92 -6.52 4.04
N LYS A 56 6.56 -7.68 3.88
CA LYS A 56 7.69 -7.85 2.97
C LYS A 56 7.44 -8.97 1.96
N SER A 57 6.48 -9.85 2.23
CA SER A 57 6.28 -11.04 1.44
C SER A 57 4.82 -11.26 1.11
N HIS A 58 4.59 -12.15 0.16
CA HIS A 58 3.25 -12.60 -0.21
C HIS A 58 2.50 -13.21 0.98
N GLU A 59 3.18 -14.00 1.79
CA GLU A 59 2.57 -14.66 2.93
C GLU A 59 2.07 -13.65 3.96
N GLU A 60 2.86 -12.64 4.24
CA GLU A 60 2.47 -11.58 5.17
C GLU A 60 1.28 -10.78 4.65
N LEU A 61 1.30 -10.47 3.35
CA LEU A 61 0.21 -9.75 2.69
C LEU A 61 -1.08 -10.56 2.75
N LYS A 62 -1.01 -11.82 2.37
CA LYS A 62 -2.17 -12.71 2.32
C LYS A 62 -2.80 -12.88 3.70
N ALA A 63 -1.99 -12.91 4.74
CA ALA A 63 -2.49 -13.11 6.11
C ALA A 63 -3.23 -11.90 6.66
N GLY A 64 -2.98 -10.68 6.12
CA GLY A 64 -3.45 -9.47 6.75
C GLY A 64 -4.31 -8.54 5.90
N ALA A 65 -4.26 -8.64 4.57
CA ALA A 65 -4.89 -7.64 3.72
C ALA A 65 -6.17 -8.14 3.07
N ASP A 66 -7.17 -7.28 2.99
CA ASP A 66 -8.42 -7.53 2.27
C ASP A 66 -8.41 -6.91 0.88
N ILE A 67 -7.63 -5.84 0.69
CA ILE A 67 -7.52 -5.17 -0.60
C ILE A 67 -6.12 -4.55 -0.69
N LEU A 68 -5.60 -4.45 -1.92
CA LEU A 68 -4.27 -3.89 -2.17
C LEU A 68 -4.36 -2.73 -3.14
N PHE A 69 -3.78 -1.59 -2.74
CA PHE A 69 -3.60 -0.45 -3.63
C PHE A 69 -2.19 -0.51 -4.20
N SER A 70 -2.08 -0.49 -5.52
CA SER A 70 -0.81 -0.43 -6.23
C SER A 70 -0.55 1.03 -6.63
N ILE A 71 0.54 1.59 -6.12
CA ILE A 71 0.91 2.98 -6.37
C ILE A 71 2.12 3.00 -7.30
N GLY A 72 1.95 3.59 -8.50
CA GLY A 72 3.04 3.70 -9.46
C GLY A 72 2.60 3.37 -10.87
N GLY A 73 3.57 3.08 -11.74
CA GLY A 73 3.32 2.80 -13.15
C GLY A 73 3.14 1.31 -13.45
N ASP A 74 3.21 0.98 -14.73
CA ASP A 74 2.95 -0.37 -15.22
C ASP A 74 3.85 -1.44 -14.59
N GLY A 75 5.13 -1.11 -14.38
CA GLY A 75 6.05 -2.04 -13.75
C GLY A 75 5.64 -2.39 -12.33
N THR A 76 5.09 -1.41 -11.61
CA THR A 76 4.60 -1.64 -10.25
C THR A 76 3.39 -2.58 -10.26
N LEU A 77 2.50 -2.42 -11.25
CA LEU A 77 1.34 -3.29 -11.35
C LEU A 77 1.74 -4.75 -11.59
N LEU A 78 2.73 -4.99 -12.46
CA LEU A 78 3.23 -6.34 -12.72
C LEU A 78 3.82 -6.96 -11.44
N ASP A 79 4.60 -6.20 -10.69
CA ASP A 79 5.14 -6.68 -9.42
C ASP A 79 4.04 -6.94 -8.41
N THR A 80 2.99 -6.12 -8.42
CA THR A 80 1.83 -6.31 -7.56
C THR A 80 1.12 -7.62 -7.86
N LEU A 81 0.93 -7.94 -9.14
CA LEU A 81 0.33 -9.20 -9.56
C LEU A 81 1.14 -10.40 -9.07
N THR A 82 2.47 -10.30 -9.14
CA THR A 82 3.35 -11.34 -8.63
C THR A 82 3.21 -11.48 -7.11
N LEU A 83 3.07 -10.37 -6.42
CA LEU A 83 2.98 -10.35 -4.96
C LEU A 83 1.67 -10.99 -4.47
N VAL A 84 0.54 -10.68 -5.11
CA VAL A 84 -0.76 -11.23 -4.67
C VAL A 84 -0.98 -12.66 -5.14
N ARG A 85 -0.36 -13.04 -6.27
CA ARG A 85 -0.44 -14.39 -6.82
C ARG A 85 -1.89 -14.89 -6.90
N ASP A 86 -2.17 -16.02 -6.24
CA ASP A 86 -3.50 -16.65 -6.22
C ASP A 86 -4.26 -16.41 -4.92
N SER A 87 -3.90 -15.35 -4.19
CA SER A 87 -4.53 -15.03 -2.89
C SER A 87 -5.96 -14.51 -3.03
N ASN A 88 -6.38 -14.14 -4.23
CA ASN A 88 -7.68 -13.52 -4.49
C ASN A 88 -7.86 -12.15 -3.84
N ILE A 89 -6.78 -11.47 -3.47
CA ILE A 89 -6.85 -10.12 -2.94
C ILE A 89 -7.11 -9.15 -4.10
N PRO A 90 -8.20 -8.35 -4.07
CA PRO A 90 -8.44 -7.36 -5.11
C PRO A 90 -7.34 -6.31 -5.17
N ILE A 91 -7.00 -5.87 -6.37
CA ILE A 91 -5.98 -4.85 -6.61
C ILE A 91 -6.64 -3.62 -7.21
N LEU A 92 -6.35 -2.44 -6.65
CA LEU A 92 -6.74 -1.15 -7.20
C LEU A 92 -5.47 -0.42 -7.63
N GLY A 93 -5.47 0.03 -8.87
CA GLY A 93 -4.32 0.73 -9.43
C GLY A 93 -4.40 2.24 -9.36
#